data_4ffbf7e34c62e63537b566e699623bfb
#
_entry.id   4ffbf7e34c62e63537b566e699623bfb
#
_cell.length_a   1.000
_cell.length_b   1.000
_cell.length_c   1.000
_cell.angle_alpha   90.00
_cell.angle_beta   90.00
_cell.angle_gamma   90.00
#
_symmetry.space_group_name_H-M   'P 1'
#
loop_
_entity.id
_entity.type
_entity.pdbx_description
1 polymer ?
#
loop_
_entity_poly.entity_id
_entity_poly.type
_entity_poly.pdbx_seq_one_letter_code
_entity_poly.pdbx_strand_id
1 'polypeptide(L)'
;GLNVGRSTRSINDCIRLSKNDIKVQTSLLDARWLWGEQGLFRAFQEQYKTEIVTGHGPGFVEAKLSERDERLKRTGDTRYVLEPNIKEGKGGLRDLQTLYWLTKFLYGVSNLSELEALNVFTSQDVNLYTKAHDFLWTVRCHLHYLAGRPEERLTFDVQKSIGEKMHYADRSGVSGVERFMKHYFLMAKDVGDLTRVLCAVLEDQQKKKSFFTFSGLPKRRSKINGFICDQGRITVENDSSFRQDPMKLLRIFSVAQDHNLDLHPHALRLISHNLHLINKAFRENPEANAIFLRILTSKKDPETALRRLNEAGVFGKFIPDFGQIVAQMEFSMYHSYTVDEHTIRAIGILSRIESGNHSQDMPNVTKAMKEVHSRRALYVALFLHDIAKGRGGDHSRLGADLALNLGPRLGLN
;
A
#
# COMPACT_ATOMS: atom_id res chain seq x y z
N GLY A 1 -32.30 12.96 -11.73
CA GLY A 1 -32.56 11.61 -11.22
C GLY A 1 -31.32 10.74 -11.31
N LEU A 2 -31.25 9.67 -10.51
CA LEU A 2 -30.14 8.72 -10.54
C LEU A 2 -30.22 7.84 -11.79
N ASN A 3 -29.10 7.64 -12.49
CA ASN A 3 -28.99 6.66 -13.55
C ASN A 3 -28.88 5.26 -12.92
N VAL A 4 -29.97 4.47 -13.04
CA VAL A 4 -30.03 3.10 -12.53
C VAL A 4 -30.05 2.14 -13.69
N GLY A 5 -29.05 1.27 -13.76
CA GLY A 5 -29.04 0.13 -14.67
C GLY A 5 -30.17 -0.85 -14.32
N ARG A 6 -30.95 -1.28 -15.30
CA ARG A 6 -32.06 -2.22 -15.11
C ARG A 6 -31.85 -3.45 -15.99
N SER A 7 -32.17 -4.60 -15.46
CA SER A 7 -32.26 -5.83 -16.26
C SER A 7 -33.23 -6.80 -15.60
N THR A 8 -34.00 -7.51 -16.43
CA THR A 8 -34.83 -8.65 -16.00
C THR A 8 -34.12 -9.90 -16.49
N ARG A 9 -33.92 -10.87 -15.59
CA ARG A 9 -33.19 -12.12 -15.88
C ARG A 9 -33.84 -13.28 -15.18
N SER A 10 -33.84 -14.44 -15.81
CA SER A 10 -34.11 -15.71 -15.12
C SER A 10 -32.92 -16.07 -14.21
N ILE A 11 -33.14 -16.99 -13.25
CA ILE A 11 -32.05 -17.51 -12.41
C ILE A 11 -30.96 -18.13 -13.29
N ASN A 12 -31.35 -18.93 -14.29
CA ASN A 12 -30.39 -19.54 -15.23
C ASN A 12 -29.56 -18.53 -15.99
N ASP A 13 -30.15 -17.41 -16.41
CA ASP A 13 -29.40 -16.32 -17.06
C ASP A 13 -28.42 -15.64 -16.10
N CYS A 14 -28.81 -15.42 -14.84
CA CYS A 14 -27.93 -14.91 -13.80
C CYS A 14 -26.72 -15.82 -13.62
N ILE A 15 -26.91 -17.13 -13.53
CA ILE A 15 -25.83 -18.11 -13.38
C ILE A 15 -24.94 -18.15 -14.63
N ARG A 16 -25.53 -18.24 -15.82
CA ARG A 16 -24.80 -18.27 -17.09
C ARG A 16 -23.92 -17.03 -17.28
N LEU A 17 -24.46 -15.84 -17.01
CA LEU A 17 -23.72 -14.58 -17.13
C LEU A 17 -22.64 -14.47 -16.07
N SER A 18 -22.86 -14.95 -14.85
CA SER A 18 -21.85 -14.97 -13.78
C SER A 18 -20.64 -15.84 -14.12
N LYS A 19 -20.83 -16.92 -14.87
CA LYS A 19 -19.73 -17.80 -15.32
C LYS A 19 -18.84 -17.11 -16.36
N ASN A 20 -19.37 -16.13 -17.11
CA ASN A 20 -18.70 -15.52 -18.24
C ASN A 20 -18.16 -14.09 -17.95
N ASP A 21 -18.69 -13.42 -16.93
CA ASP A 21 -18.35 -12.03 -16.60
C ASP A 21 -18.15 -11.83 -15.09
N ILE A 22 -16.93 -11.55 -14.68
CA ILE A 22 -16.55 -11.32 -13.28
C ILE A 22 -17.27 -10.11 -12.66
N LYS A 23 -17.67 -9.11 -13.48
CA LYS A 23 -18.41 -7.94 -12.98
C LYS A 23 -19.85 -8.32 -12.66
N VAL A 24 -20.49 -9.12 -13.52
CA VAL A 24 -21.82 -9.68 -13.25
C VAL A 24 -21.77 -10.60 -12.05
N GLN A 25 -20.77 -11.47 -11.98
CA GLN A 25 -20.54 -12.35 -10.84
C GLN A 25 -20.42 -11.56 -9.53
N THR A 26 -19.60 -10.52 -9.51
CA THR A 26 -19.41 -9.68 -8.32
C THR A 26 -20.69 -8.92 -7.94
N SER A 27 -21.44 -8.40 -8.93
CA SER A 27 -22.70 -7.69 -8.69
C SER A 27 -23.77 -8.61 -8.09
N LEU A 28 -23.85 -9.85 -8.57
CA LEU A 28 -24.80 -10.84 -8.06
C LEU A 28 -24.38 -11.44 -6.71
N LEU A 29 -23.09 -11.45 -6.40
CA LEU A 29 -22.59 -11.77 -5.04
C LEU A 29 -23.13 -10.78 -4.00
N ASP A 30 -23.31 -9.50 -4.38
CA ASP A 30 -23.84 -8.43 -3.53
C ASP A 30 -25.36 -8.26 -3.64
N ALA A 31 -26.04 -9.16 -4.34
CA ALA A 31 -27.50 -9.10 -4.49
C ALA A 31 -28.18 -9.17 -3.12
N ARG A 32 -29.21 -8.33 -2.97
CA ARG A 32 -30.07 -8.31 -1.78
C ARG A 32 -31.54 -8.33 -2.20
N TRP A 33 -32.35 -9.00 -1.39
CA TRP A 33 -33.79 -8.93 -1.58
C TRP A 33 -34.31 -7.53 -1.24
N LEU A 34 -35.08 -6.93 -2.12
CA LEU A 34 -35.72 -5.64 -1.88
C LEU A 34 -37.23 -5.79 -1.75
N TRP A 35 -37.83 -6.55 -2.66
CA TRP A 35 -39.30 -6.74 -2.72
C TRP A 35 -39.65 -7.93 -3.61
N GLY A 36 -40.87 -8.47 -3.45
CA GLY A 36 -41.37 -9.60 -4.24
C GLY A 36 -41.27 -10.92 -3.48
N GLU A 37 -41.33 -12.03 -4.23
CA GLU A 37 -41.32 -13.38 -3.66
C GLU A 37 -39.95 -13.77 -3.12
N GLN A 38 -39.84 -13.94 -1.82
CA GLN A 38 -38.57 -14.33 -1.16
C GLN A 38 -38.08 -15.73 -1.58
N GLY A 39 -39.02 -16.64 -1.91
CA GLY A 39 -38.69 -17.99 -2.40
C GLY A 39 -37.82 -17.96 -3.65
N LEU A 40 -38.15 -17.09 -4.59
CA LEU A 40 -37.37 -16.90 -5.82
C LEU A 40 -35.95 -16.39 -5.50
N PHE A 41 -35.83 -15.44 -4.58
CA PHE A 41 -34.51 -14.93 -4.19
C PHE A 41 -33.67 -16.00 -3.47
N ARG A 42 -34.26 -16.79 -2.58
CA ARG A 42 -33.57 -17.92 -1.91
C ARG A 42 -33.11 -18.96 -2.93
N ALA A 43 -33.97 -19.35 -3.87
CA ALA A 43 -33.60 -20.30 -4.94
C ALA A 43 -32.42 -19.78 -5.77
N PHE A 44 -32.42 -18.47 -6.11
CA PHE A 44 -31.27 -17.83 -6.76
C PHE A 44 -30.00 -17.92 -5.90
N GLN A 45 -30.07 -17.59 -4.61
CA GLN A 45 -28.90 -17.63 -3.70
C GLN A 45 -28.33 -19.06 -3.56
N GLU A 46 -29.16 -20.06 -3.44
CA GLU A 46 -28.76 -21.46 -3.35
C GLU A 46 -28.05 -21.94 -4.63
N GLN A 47 -28.65 -21.66 -5.78
CA GLN A 47 -28.06 -22.02 -7.06
C GLN A 47 -26.75 -21.24 -7.32
N TYR A 48 -26.71 -19.95 -7.01
CA TYR A 48 -25.52 -19.14 -7.12
C TYR A 48 -24.38 -19.67 -6.22
N LYS A 49 -24.68 -20.02 -4.97
CA LYS A 49 -23.73 -20.62 -4.05
C LYS A 49 -23.16 -21.94 -4.57
N THR A 50 -24.04 -22.81 -5.10
CA THR A 50 -23.64 -24.14 -5.58
C THR A 50 -22.84 -24.08 -6.87
N GLU A 51 -23.27 -23.28 -7.85
CA GLU A 51 -22.70 -23.31 -9.20
C GLU A 51 -21.59 -22.26 -9.43
N ILE A 52 -21.57 -21.17 -8.63
CA ILE A 52 -20.64 -20.05 -8.85
C ILE A 52 -19.61 -19.98 -7.73
N VAL A 53 -20.00 -20.15 -6.46
CA VAL A 53 -19.09 -19.96 -5.33
C VAL A 53 -18.33 -21.24 -5.00
N THR A 54 -19.05 -22.35 -4.87
CA THR A 54 -18.46 -23.62 -4.41
C THR A 54 -17.41 -24.13 -5.40
N GLY A 55 -16.20 -24.29 -4.94
CA GLY A 55 -15.09 -24.81 -5.75
C GLY A 55 -14.36 -23.77 -6.64
N HIS A 56 -14.89 -22.54 -6.81
CA HIS A 56 -14.35 -21.54 -7.73
C HIS A 56 -13.51 -20.43 -7.04
N GLY A 57 -13.22 -20.58 -5.74
CA GLY A 57 -12.46 -19.59 -4.96
C GLY A 57 -11.16 -19.11 -5.60
N PRO A 58 -10.23 -20.01 -5.99
CA PRO A 58 -8.95 -19.61 -6.58
C PRO A 58 -9.09 -18.74 -7.84
N GLY A 59 -9.96 -19.11 -8.76
CA GLY A 59 -10.22 -18.35 -10.00
C GLY A 59 -10.81 -16.97 -9.72
N PHE A 60 -11.73 -16.86 -8.76
CA PHE A 60 -12.30 -15.58 -8.36
C PHE A 60 -11.24 -14.65 -7.75
N VAL A 61 -10.37 -15.17 -6.87
CA VAL A 61 -9.27 -14.43 -6.26
C VAL A 61 -8.33 -13.89 -7.34
N GLU A 62 -7.88 -14.76 -8.25
CA GLU A 62 -6.98 -14.39 -9.34
C GLU A 62 -7.58 -13.28 -10.22
N ALA A 63 -8.83 -13.44 -10.65
CA ALA A 63 -9.53 -12.46 -11.48
C ALA A 63 -9.69 -11.10 -10.77
N LYS A 64 -10.03 -11.09 -9.46
CA LYS A 64 -10.20 -9.85 -8.69
C LYS A 64 -8.89 -9.13 -8.41
N LEU A 65 -7.81 -9.87 -8.16
CA LEU A 65 -6.48 -9.29 -7.99
C LEU A 65 -5.92 -8.75 -9.32
N SER A 66 -6.13 -9.46 -10.43
CA SER A 66 -5.75 -8.96 -11.77
C SER A 66 -6.51 -7.67 -12.13
N GLU A 67 -7.83 -7.63 -11.91
CA GLU A 67 -8.64 -6.42 -12.12
C GLU A 67 -8.12 -5.23 -11.28
N ARG A 68 -7.73 -5.48 -10.04
CA ARG A 68 -7.14 -4.47 -9.16
C ARG A 68 -5.79 -3.97 -9.71
N ASP A 69 -4.91 -4.86 -10.12
CA ASP A 69 -3.58 -4.50 -10.61
C ASP A 69 -3.67 -3.72 -11.93
N GLU A 70 -4.57 -4.09 -12.84
CA GLU A 70 -4.85 -3.34 -14.06
C GLU A 70 -5.40 -1.94 -13.76
N ARG A 71 -6.29 -1.81 -12.77
CA ARG A 71 -6.80 -0.52 -12.31
C ARG A 71 -5.67 0.36 -11.79
N LEU A 72 -4.81 -0.17 -10.91
CA LEU A 72 -3.69 0.58 -10.33
C LEU A 72 -2.69 1.04 -11.39
N LYS A 73 -2.42 0.24 -12.42
CA LYS A 73 -1.59 0.67 -13.57
C LYS A 73 -2.19 1.87 -14.30
N ARG A 74 -3.53 1.97 -14.40
CA ARG A 74 -4.21 3.10 -15.07
C ARG A 74 -4.30 4.35 -14.21
N THR A 75 -4.49 4.21 -12.90
CA THR A 75 -4.71 5.34 -11.98
C THR A 75 -3.42 5.88 -11.36
N GLY A 76 -2.29 5.26 -11.62
CA GLY A 76 -1.01 5.54 -10.98
C GLY A 76 -0.74 4.60 -9.81
N ASP A 77 0.50 4.13 -9.71
CA ASP A 77 0.91 3.07 -8.75
C ASP A 77 1.24 3.62 -7.36
N THR A 78 1.10 4.93 -7.13
CA THR A 78 1.31 5.54 -5.82
C THR A 78 0.00 6.02 -5.20
N ARG A 79 -0.10 5.86 -3.87
CA ARG A 79 -1.23 6.41 -3.07
C ARG A 79 -0.99 7.85 -2.63
N TYR A 80 0.19 8.38 -2.87
CA TYR A 80 0.66 9.66 -2.34
C TYR A 80 0.63 10.80 -3.37
N VAL A 81 -0.27 10.71 -4.35
CA VAL A 81 -0.61 11.81 -5.26
C VAL A 81 -1.48 12.82 -4.52
N LEU A 82 -1.14 14.12 -4.63
CA LEU A 82 -1.83 15.16 -3.85
C LEU A 82 -3.29 15.41 -4.28
N GLU A 83 -3.67 15.01 -5.47
CA GLU A 83 -5.07 15.00 -5.93
C GLU A 83 -5.55 13.56 -6.22
N PRO A 84 -5.77 12.75 -5.15
CA PRO A 84 -6.09 11.34 -5.31
C PRO A 84 -7.52 11.11 -5.82
N ASN A 85 -7.71 9.99 -6.55
CA ASN A 85 -9.04 9.47 -6.80
C ASN A 85 -9.48 8.60 -5.60
N ILE A 86 -10.50 9.07 -4.87
CA ILE A 86 -10.97 8.45 -3.60
C ILE A 86 -11.47 7.03 -3.80
N LYS A 87 -12.03 6.75 -4.98
CA LYS A 87 -12.66 5.47 -5.29
C LYS A 87 -11.68 4.50 -5.93
N GLU A 88 -11.06 4.89 -7.04
CA GLU A 88 -10.28 3.99 -7.90
C GLU A 88 -8.77 4.03 -7.59
N GLY A 89 -8.28 5.06 -6.88
CA GLY A 89 -6.88 5.21 -6.49
C GLY A 89 -6.42 4.11 -5.52
N LYS A 90 -5.10 3.92 -5.43
CA LYS A 90 -4.46 2.95 -4.52
C LYS A 90 -4.79 3.29 -3.05
N GLY A 91 -5.38 2.36 -2.34
CA GLY A 91 -5.89 2.56 -0.98
C GLY A 91 -7.26 3.24 -0.90
N GLY A 92 -7.98 3.39 -2.02
CA GLY A 92 -9.31 3.96 -2.09
C GLY A 92 -10.44 2.95 -1.82
N LEU A 93 -11.67 3.41 -1.95
CA LEU A 93 -12.89 2.62 -1.67
C LEU A 93 -12.97 1.32 -2.47
N ARG A 94 -12.43 1.30 -3.71
CA ARG A 94 -12.45 0.10 -4.54
C ARG A 94 -11.56 -1.02 -3.97
N ASP A 95 -10.47 -0.67 -3.29
CA ASP A 95 -9.62 -1.66 -2.63
C ASP A 95 -10.36 -2.28 -1.44
N LEU A 96 -11.07 -1.48 -0.61
CA LEU A 96 -11.94 -1.99 0.47
C LEU A 96 -13.07 -2.87 -0.07
N GLN A 97 -13.72 -2.47 -1.16
CA GLN A 97 -14.75 -3.28 -1.79
C GLN A 97 -14.19 -4.60 -2.33
N THR A 98 -12.99 -4.58 -2.91
CA THR A 98 -12.33 -5.81 -3.37
C THR A 98 -12.06 -6.75 -2.20
N LEU A 99 -11.58 -6.25 -1.06
CA LEU A 99 -11.41 -7.04 0.17
C LEU A 99 -12.74 -7.67 0.62
N TYR A 100 -13.78 -6.87 0.68
CA TYR A 100 -15.12 -7.35 1.08
C TYR A 100 -15.65 -8.44 0.14
N TRP A 101 -15.53 -8.26 -1.18
CA TRP A 101 -15.98 -9.26 -2.14
C TRP A 101 -15.18 -10.55 -2.07
N LEU A 102 -13.87 -10.47 -1.88
CA LEU A 102 -13.02 -11.65 -1.70
C LEU A 102 -13.42 -12.43 -0.44
N THR A 103 -13.64 -11.73 0.67
CA THR A 103 -14.02 -12.37 1.92
C THR A 103 -15.44 -12.96 1.87
N LYS A 104 -16.39 -12.24 1.28
CA LYS A 104 -17.75 -12.71 1.06
C LYS A 104 -17.80 -13.96 0.19
N PHE A 105 -17.03 -13.97 -0.91
CA PHE A 105 -16.99 -15.12 -1.82
C PHE A 105 -16.36 -16.36 -1.19
N LEU A 106 -15.24 -16.18 -0.48
CA LEU A 106 -14.45 -17.30 0.05
C LEU A 106 -14.99 -17.87 1.34
N TYR A 107 -15.53 -17.03 2.21
CA TYR A 107 -15.96 -17.40 3.55
C TYR A 107 -17.47 -17.33 3.76
N GLY A 108 -18.21 -16.80 2.79
CA GLY A 108 -19.67 -16.67 2.90
C GLY A 108 -20.13 -15.66 3.95
N VAL A 109 -19.24 -14.77 4.41
CA VAL A 109 -19.56 -13.81 5.46
C VAL A 109 -20.42 -12.67 4.93
N SER A 110 -21.35 -12.22 5.75
CA SER A 110 -22.19 -11.05 5.46
C SER A 110 -21.63 -9.77 6.09
N ASN A 111 -20.84 -9.94 7.16
CA ASN A 111 -20.19 -8.87 7.89
C ASN A 111 -18.72 -9.21 8.14
N LEU A 112 -17.83 -8.22 8.06
CA LEU A 112 -16.40 -8.42 8.27
C LEU A 112 -16.03 -8.82 9.71
N SER A 113 -16.87 -8.52 10.71
CA SER A 113 -16.67 -8.99 12.07
C SER A 113 -16.70 -10.54 12.18
N GLU A 114 -17.38 -11.22 11.27
CA GLU A 114 -17.40 -12.69 11.22
C GLU A 114 -16.02 -13.28 10.87
N LEU A 115 -15.14 -12.50 10.19
CA LEU A 115 -13.78 -12.91 9.84
C LEU A 115 -12.87 -13.04 11.06
N GLU A 116 -13.21 -12.39 12.17
CA GLU A 116 -12.50 -12.53 13.43
C GLU A 116 -12.69 -13.94 14.01
N ALA A 117 -13.91 -14.44 14.02
CA ALA A 117 -14.22 -15.80 14.45
C ALA A 117 -13.56 -16.86 13.56
N LEU A 118 -13.30 -16.54 12.30
CA LEU A 118 -12.61 -17.40 11.32
C LEU A 118 -11.07 -17.26 11.38
N ASN A 119 -10.52 -16.43 12.26
CA ASN A 119 -9.10 -16.12 12.36
C ASN A 119 -8.46 -15.61 11.03
N VAL A 120 -9.25 -14.97 10.18
CA VAL A 120 -8.80 -14.34 8.94
C VAL A 120 -8.31 -12.92 9.22
N PHE A 121 -9.07 -12.16 10.02
CA PHE A 121 -8.73 -10.85 10.52
C PHE A 121 -8.68 -10.84 12.04
N THR A 122 -7.88 -9.92 12.60
CA THR A 122 -7.92 -9.60 14.02
C THR A 122 -8.99 -8.54 14.28
N SER A 123 -9.40 -8.34 15.56
CA SER A 123 -10.28 -7.22 15.94
C SER A 123 -9.70 -5.87 15.53
N GLN A 124 -8.37 -5.76 15.52
CA GLN A 124 -7.68 -4.55 15.07
C GLN A 124 -7.87 -4.32 13.56
N ASP A 125 -7.79 -5.38 12.74
CA ASP A 125 -7.98 -5.30 11.29
C ASP A 125 -9.44 -4.91 10.95
N VAL A 126 -10.42 -5.48 11.65
CA VAL A 126 -11.85 -5.13 11.49
C VAL A 126 -12.10 -3.66 11.86
N ASN A 127 -11.55 -3.20 12.99
CA ASN A 127 -11.64 -1.80 13.40
C ASN A 127 -11.01 -0.86 12.36
N LEU A 128 -9.85 -1.23 11.82
CA LEU A 128 -9.15 -0.45 10.82
C LEU A 128 -9.95 -0.34 9.52
N TYR A 129 -10.51 -1.47 9.06
CA TYR A 129 -11.40 -1.49 7.90
C TYR A 129 -12.60 -0.56 8.09
N THR A 130 -13.29 -0.65 9.24
CA THR A 130 -14.47 0.16 9.52
C THR A 130 -14.14 1.65 9.53
N LYS A 131 -13.05 2.04 10.21
CA LYS A 131 -12.60 3.44 10.24
C LYS A 131 -12.24 3.96 8.85
N ALA A 132 -11.50 3.19 8.07
CA ALA A 132 -11.12 3.59 6.71
C ALA A 132 -12.34 3.69 5.78
N HIS A 133 -13.27 2.74 5.88
CA HIS A 133 -14.51 2.73 5.12
C HIS A 133 -15.36 3.98 5.42
N ASP A 134 -15.64 4.24 6.70
CA ASP A 134 -16.47 5.36 7.11
C ASP A 134 -15.83 6.70 6.76
N PHE A 135 -14.51 6.83 6.94
CA PHE A 135 -13.77 8.03 6.57
C PHE A 135 -13.84 8.28 5.06
N LEU A 136 -13.51 7.30 4.23
CA LEU A 136 -13.48 7.45 2.77
C LEU A 136 -14.89 7.71 2.21
N TRP A 137 -15.92 7.06 2.76
CA TRP A 137 -17.30 7.35 2.37
C TRP A 137 -17.74 8.76 2.78
N THR A 138 -17.36 9.23 3.96
CA THR A 138 -17.66 10.59 4.42
C THR A 138 -17.01 11.62 3.48
N VAL A 139 -15.73 11.44 3.16
CA VAL A 139 -15.02 12.31 2.21
C VAL A 139 -15.72 12.31 0.85
N ARG A 140 -16.10 11.13 0.34
CA ARG A 140 -16.78 10.97 -0.94
C ARG A 140 -18.13 11.65 -0.98
N CYS A 141 -18.93 11.52 0.08
CA CYS A 141 -20.23 12.19 0.17
C CYS A 141 -20.07 13.72 0.16
N HIS A 142 -19.13 14.26 0.93
CA HIS A 142 -18.84 15.70 0.90
C HIS A 142 -18.38 16.17 -0.47
N LEU A 143 -17.54 15.38 -1.16
CA LEU A 143 -17.08 15.69 -2.52
C LEU A 143 -18.24 15.75 -3.51
N HIS A 144 -19.15 14.75 -3.48
CA HIS A 144 -20.33 14.71 -4.36
C HIS A 144 -21.28 15.89 -4.08
N TYR A 145 -21.50 16.26 -2.80
CA TYR A 145 -22.33 17.40 -2.44
C TYR A 145 -21.73 18.73 -2.89
N LEU A 146 -20.41 18.90 -2.80
CA LEU A 146 -19.72 20.11 -3.25
C LEU A 146 -19.74 20.23 -4.77
N ALA A 147 -19.49 19.12 -5.47
CA ALA A 147 -19.43 19.10 -6.93
C ALA A 147 -20.82 19.10 -7.60
N GLY A 148 -21.90 18.77 -6.87
CA GLY A 148 -23.24 18.59 -7.41
C GLY A 148 -23.36 17.43 -8.43
N ARG A 149 -22.34 16.59 -8.52
CA ARG A 149 -22.24 15.47 -9.45
C ARG A 149 -21.36 14.35 -8.85
N PRO A 150 -21.39 13.14 -9.44
CA PRO A 150 -20.43 12.09 -9.07
C PRO A 150 -19.01 12.53 -9.43
N GLU A 151 -18.26 13.02 -8.46
CA GLU A 151 -16.86 13.40 -8.57
C GLU A 151 -16.03 12.49 -7.65
N GLU A 152 -14.93 11.96 -8.18
CA GLU A 152 -14.11 10.99 -7.44
C GLU A 152 -12.69 11.51 -7.17
N ARG A 153 -12.32 12.65 -7.78
CA ARG A 153 -10.99 13.25 -7.63
C ARG A 153 -11.01 14.35 -6.56
N LEU A 154 -10.19 14.18 -5.56
CA LEU A 154 -10.02 15.14 -4.45
C LEU A 154 -9.01 16.22 -4.88
N THR A 155 -9.47 17.17 -5.72
CA THR A 155 -8.65 18.26 -6.25
C THR A 155 -8.34 19.33 -5.22
N PHE A 156 -7.29 20.13 -5.42
CA PHE A 156 -6.86 21.16 -4.45
C PHE A 156 -7.96 22.14 -4.07
N ASP A 157 -8.81 22.54 -5.01
CA ASP A 157 -9.91 23.50 -4.84
C ASP A 157 -10.98 23.02 -3.84
N VAL A 158 -11.19 21.68 -3.72
CA VAL A 158 -12.19 21.11 -2.80
C VAL A 158 -11.60 20.64 -1.46
N GLN A 159 -10.30 20.36 -1.40
CA GLN A 159 -9.65 19.78 -0.22
C GLN A 159 -9.84 20.63 1.04
N LYS A 160 -9.65 21.96 0.92
CA LYS A 160 -9.83 22.89 2.05
C LYS A 160 -11.26 22.87 2.57
N SER A 161 -12.24 22.99 1.68
CA SER A 161 -13.66 22.99 2.02
C SER A 161 -14.11 21.68 2.66
N ILE A 162 -13.60 20.53 2.19
CA ILE A 162 -13.89 19.22 2.79
C ILE A 162 -13.24 19.11 4.16
N GLY A 163 -11.96 19.53 4.30
CA GLY A 163 -11.27 19.55 5.58
C GLY A 163 -12.02 20.34 6.64
N GLU A 164 -12.50 21.54 6.30
CA GLU A 164 -13.32 22.40 7.20
C GLU A 164 -14.64 21.69 7.60
N LYS A 165 -15.36 21.09 6.64
CA LYS A 165 -16.60 20.34 6.91
C LYS A 165 -16.38 19.12 7.79
N MET A 166 -15.19 18.53 7.75
CA MET A 166 -14.77 17.42 8.58
C MET A 166 -14.05 17.87 9.87
N HIS A 167 -14.12 19.16 10.21
CA HIS A 167 -13.61 19.75 11.45
C HIS A 167 -12.08 19.68 11.64
N TYR A 168 -11.31 19.72 10.52
CA TYR A 168 -9.85 19.86 10.59
C TYR A 168 -9.48 21.33 10.74
N ALA A 169 -9.06 21.72 11.94
CA ALA A 169 -8.59 23.08 12.24
C ALA A 169 -7.05 23.19 12.12
N ASP A 170 -6.57 24.41 11.90
CA ASP A 170 -5.14 24.71 11.93
C ASP A 170 -4.54 24.44 13.33
N ARG A 171 -3.31 23.94 13.38
CA ARG A 171 -2.57 23.70 14.62
C ARG A 171 -1.08 23.94 14.39
N SER A 172 -0.44 24.71 15.30
CA SER A 172 1.02 24.81 15.45
C SER A 172 1.83 24.71 14.15
N GLY A 173 1.56 25.57 13.15
CA GLY A 173 2.30 25.62 11.89
C GLY A 173 1.87 24.60 10.82
N VAL A 174 0.79 23.84 11.05
CA VAL A 174 0.21 22.91 10.05
C VAL A 174 -1.26 23.31 9.82
N SER A 175 -1.61 23.56 8.57
CA SER A 175 -2.96 23.94 8.19
C SER A 175 -3.97 22.79 8.34
N GLY A 176 -5.25 23.10 8.50
CA GLY A 176 -6.32 22.13 8.59
C GLY A 176 -6.40 21.23 7.37
N VAL A 177 -6.18 21.78 6.16
CA VAL A 177 -6.17 21.02 4.93
C VAL A 177 -5.00 20.01 4.88
N GLU A 178 -3.82 20.38 5.32
CA GLU A 178 -2.66 19.47 5.38
C GLU A 178 -2.90 18.34 6.39
N ARG A 179 -3.53 18.66 7.54
CA ARG A 179 -3.92 17.64 8.54
C ARG A 179 -4.99 16.70 8.02
N PHE A 180 -5.97 17.21 7.28
CA PHE A 180 -6.99 16.40 6.60
C PHE A 180 -6.34 15.45 5.58
N MET A 181 -5.51 15.98 4.70
CA MET A 181 -4.85 15.18 3.67
C MET A 181 -3.86 14.17 4.24
N LYS A 182 -3.13 14.53 5.31
CA LYS A 182 -2.29 13.55 6.02
C LYS A 182 -3.11 12.38 6.56
N HIS A 183 -4.27 12.67 7.16
CA HIS A 183 -5.18 11.60 7.62
C HIS A 183 -5.68 10.76 6.45
N TYR A 184 -6.07 11.38 5.33
CA TYR A 184 -6.46 10.67 4.11
C TYR A 184 -5.36 9.68 3.65
N PHE A 185 -4.12 10.12 3.54
CA PHE A 185 -3.01 9.27 3.09
C PHE A 185 -2.69 8.14 4.07
N LEU A 186 -2.83 8.38 5.37
CA LEU A 186 -2.67 7.34 6.39
C LEU A 186 -3.79 6.29 6.27
N MET A 187 -5.05 6.71 6.06
CA MET A 187 -6.15 5.77 5.81
C MET A 187 -5.93 4.96 4.53
N ALA A 188 -5.47 5.60 3.44
CA ALA A 188 -5.12 4.89 2.21
C ALA A 188 -3.99 3.88 2.39
N LYS A 189 -3.02 4.18 3.28
CA LYS A 189 -1.96 3.24 3.67
C LYS A 189 -2.55 2.05 4.42
N ASP A 190 -3.41 2.29 5.40
CA ASP A 190 -4.05 1.26 6.21
C ASP A 190 -4.88 0.29 5.36
N VAL A 191 -5.62 0.80 4.37
CA VAL A 191 -6.34 -0.03 3.37
C VAL A 191 -5.37 -0.94 2.60
N GLY A 192 -4.20 -0.41 2.22
CA GLY A 192 -3.14 -1.21 1.58
C GLY A 192 -2.61 -2.31 2.50
N ASP A 193 -2.46 -2.03 3.78
CA ASP A 193 -2.01 -3.00 4.79
C ASP A 193 -3.02 -4.13 4.97
N LEU A 194 -4.32 -3.82 5.08
CA LEU A 194 -5.41 -4.81 5.13
C LEU A 194 -5.42 -5.70 3.88
N THR A 195 -5.19 -5.13 2.71
CA THR A 195 -5.11 -5.91 1.46
C THR A 195 -3.96 -6.91 1.52
N ARG A 196 -2.81 -6.53 2.05
CA ARG A 196 -1.66 -7.42 2.21
C ARG A 196 -1.94 -8.56 3.21
N VAL A 197 -2.62 -8.24 4.32
CA VAL A 197 -3.02 -9.25 5.32
C VAL A 197 -3.91 -10.32 4.66
N LEU A 198 -4.95 -9.89 3.93
CA LEU A 198 -5.83 -10.84 3.26
C LEU A 198 -5.10 -11.68 2.21
N CYS A 199 -4.28 -11.06 1.36
CA CYS A 199 -3.49 -11.80 0.37
C CYS A 199 -2.58 -12.86 1.03
N ALA A 200 -1.95 -12.53 2.18
CA ALA A 200 -1.14 -13.48 2.92
C ALA A 200 -1.94 -14.68 3.42
N VAL A 201 -3.13 -14.44 3.98
CA VAL A 201 -4.03 -15.51 4.46
C VAL A 201 -4.48 -16.42 3.29
N LEU A 202 -4.85 -15.81 2.17
CA LEU A 202 -5.30 -16.55 0.99
C LEU A 202 -4.21 -17.45 0.41
N GLU A 203 -2.98 -16.94 0.33
CA GLU A 203 -1.83 -17.72 -0.13
C GLU A 203 -1.51 -18.90 0.82
N ASP A 204 -1.57 -18.69 2.14
CA ASP A 204 -1.36 -19.75 3.13
C ASP A 204 -2.43 -20.85 3.04
N GLN A 205 -3.68 -20.48 2.77
CA GLN A 205 -4.77 -21.48 2.60
C GLN A 205 -4.62 -22.27 1.29
N GLN A 206 -4.19 -21.64 0.20
CA GLN A 206 -3.91 -22.34 -1.05
C GLN A 206 -2.76 -23.34 -0.89
N LYS A 207 -1.71 -22.99 -0.14
CA LYS A 207 -0.60 -23.90 0.16
C LYS A 207 -1.09 -25.16 0.91
N LYS A 208 -1.95 -25.01 1.91
CA LYS A 208 -2.53 -26.14 2.66
C LYS A 208 -3.37 -27.06 1.77
N LYS A 209 -4.15 -26.53 0.83
CA LYS A 209 -4.95 -27.34 -0.11
C LYS A 209 -4.08 -28.07 -1.17
N SER A 210 -2.99 -27.46 -1.62
CA SER A 210 -2.07 -28.10 -2.59
C SER A 210 -1.32 -29.29 -2.05
N PHE A 211 -1.16 -29.42 -0.73
CA PHE A 211 -0.60 -30.62 -0.11
C PHE A 211 -1.50 -31.88 -0.23
N PHE A 212 -2.79 -31.68 -0.50
CA PHE A 212 -3.76 -32.78 -0.65
C PHE A 212 -4.07 -33.16 -2.11
N THR A 213 -3.61 -32.39 -3.08
CA THR A 213 -3.78 -32.71 -4.51
C THR A 213 -2.44 -33.16 -5.09
N PHE A 214 -2.31 -34.47 -5.26
CA PHE A 214 -1.22 -35.14 -5.95
C PHE A 214 -1.18 -34.72 -7.43
N SER A 215 -0.42 -33.70 -7.77
CA SER A 215 0.19 -33.55 -9.11
C SER A 215 0.96 -32.24 -9.21
N GLY A 216 2.28 -32.34 -9.07
CA GLY A 216 3.22 -31.25 -9.36
C GLY A 216 4.48 -31.42 -8.53
N LEU A 217 5.62 -31.54 -9.20
CA LEU A 217 6.93 -31.45 -8.58
C LEU A 217 6.98 -30.26 -7.63
N PRO A 218 7.47 -30.41 -6.37
CA PRO A 218 7.55 -29.31 -5.44
C PRO A 218 8.35 -28.17 -6.10
N LYS A 219 7.69 -27.02 -6.36
CA LYS A 219 8.37 -25.83 -6.88
C LYS A 219 9.53 -25.51 -5.95
N ARG A 220 10.73 -25.53 -6.49
CA ARG A 220 12.01 -25.47 -5.77
C ARG A 220 12.08 -24.16 -5.00
N ARG A 221 11.89 -24.21 -3.68
CA ARG A 221 12.23 -23.09 -2.77
C ARG A 221 13.74 -22.99 -2.72
N SER A 222 14.30 -21.84 -3.06
CA SER A 222 15.73 -21.60 -2.92
C SER A 222 16.00 -20.75 -1.67
N LYS A 223 17.15 -21.00 -1.02
CA LYS A 223 17.62 -20.13 0.07
C LYS A 223 18.56 -19.07 -0.51
N ILE A 224 18.33 -17.81 -0.15
CA ILE A 224 19.13 -16.66 -0.57
C ILE A 224 19.45 -15.84 0.68
N ASN A 225 20.72 -15.80 1.08
CA ASN A 225 21.21 -14.98 2.20
C ASN A 225 20.39 -15.13 3.50
N GLY A 226 19.98 -16.36 3.85
CA GLY A 226 19.20 -16.65 5.05
C GLY A 226 17.70 -16.38 4.96
N PHE A 227 17.19 -16.17 3.73
CA PHE A 227 15.78 -16.04 3.40
C PHE A 227 15.35 -17.15 2.43
N ILE A 228 14.04 -17.32 2.27
CA ILE A 228 13.44 -18.23 1.32
C ILE A 228 12.93 -17.42 0.12
N CYS A 229 13.27 -17.85 -1.08
CA CYS A 229 12.68 -17.36 -2.32
C CYS A 229 11.59 -18.35 -2.77
N ASP A 230 10.37 -17.86 -2.89
CA ASP A 230 9.19 -18.60 -3.37
C ASP A 230 8.55 -17.82 -4.53
N GLN A 231 8.59 -18.37 -5.72
CA GLN A 231 7.98 -17.77 -6.93
C GLN A 231 8.42 -16.32 -7.22
N GLY A 232 9.71 -16.01 -7.08
CA GLY A 232 10.23 -14.65 -7.31
C GLY A 232 9.97 -13.68 -6.14
N ARG A 233 9.44 -14.18 -5.01
CA ARG A 233 9.18 -13.40 -3.82
C ARG A 233 10.00 -13.91 -2.63
N ILE A 234 10.55 -12.99 -1.84
CA ILE A 234 11.38 -13.30 -0.67
C ILE A 234 10.54 -13.34 0.61
N THR A 235 10.78 -14.36 1.44
CA THR A 235 10.14 -14.53 2.75
C THR A 235 11.11 -15.10 3.78
N VAL A 236 10.66 -15.18 5.03
CA VAL A 236 11.40 -15.79 6.13
C VAL A 236 11.05 -17.27 6.31
N GLU A 237 11.90 -17.99 7.00
CA GLU A 237 11.74 -19.43 7.20
C GLU A 237 10.57 -19.78 8.13
N ASN A 238 10.37 -18.97 9.18
CA ASN A 238 9.30 -19.15 10.16
C ASN A 238 8.87 -17.82 10.78
N ASP A 239 7.76 -17.82 11.52
CA ASP A 239 7.14 -16.64 12.12
C ASP A 239 8.00 -15.99 13.22
N SER A 240 8.94 -16.71 13.81
CA SER A 240 9.84 -16.19 14.83
C SER A 240 11.14 -15.55 14.28
N SER A 241 11.38 -15.68 12.97
CA SER A 241 12.63 -15.27 12.32
C SER A 241 13.04 -13.82 12.59
N PHE A 242 12.09 -12.88 12.63
CA PHE A 242 12.40 -11.48 12.95
C PHE A 242 12.64 -11.24 14.44
N ARG A 243 12.05 -12.04 15.32
CA ARG A 243 12.32 -11.99 16.78
C ARG A 243 13.67 -12.59 17.12
N GLN A 244 14.07 -13.64 16.42
CA GLN A 244 15.38 -14.28 16.61
C GLN A 244 16.53 -13.43 16.06
N ASP A 245 16.32 -12.77 14.93
CA ASP A 245 17.28 -11.88 14.29
C ASP A 245 16.57 -10.62 13.78
N PRO A 246 16.45 -9.56 14.62
CA PRO A 246 15.80 -8.31 14.23
C PRO A 246 16.43 -7.63 13.01
N MET A 247 17.75 -7.85 12.75
CA MET A 247 18.42 -7.26 11.59
C MET A 247 17.80 -7.71 10.26
N LYS A 248 17.12 -8.84 10.24
CA LYS A 248 16.34 -9.30 9.07
C LYS A 248 15.25 -8.32 8.67
N LEU A 249 14.74 -7.45 9.57
CA LEU A 249 13.77 -6.40 9.24
C LEU A 249 14.28 -5.38 8.22
N LEU A 250 15.60 -5.15 8.16
CA LEU A 250 16.23 -4.34 7.10
C LEU A 250 16.85 -5.21 6.01
N ARG A 251 17.53 -6.29 6.40
CA ARG A 251 18.29 -7.16 5.49
C ARG A 251 17.41 -7.74 4.38
N ILE A 252 16.14 -8.06 4.66
CA ILE A 252 15.20 -8.60 3.66
C ILE A 252 15.00 -7.64 2.47
N PHE A 253 14.95 -6.32 2.71
CA PHE A 253 14.78 -5.32 1.65
C PHE A 253 16.05 -5.18 0.82
N SER A 254 17.23 -5.24 1.45
CA SER A 254 18.51 -5.23 0.74
C SER A 254 18.66 -6.45 -0.16
N VAL A 255 18.34 -7.65 0.36
CA VAL A 255 18.40 -8.88 -0.43
C VAL A 255 17.37 -8.88 -1.57
N ALA A 256 16.15 -8.39 -1.30
CA ALA A 256 15.13 -8.22 -2.33
C ALA A 256 15.61 -7.28 -3.46
N GLN A 257 16.25 -6.16 -3.13
CA GLN A 257 16.85 -5.22 -4.08
C GLN A 257 17.99 -5.86 -4.88
N ASP A 258 18.92 -6.54 -4.21
CA ASP A 258 20.09 -7.16 -4.84
C ASP A 258 19.71 -8.23 -5.87
N HIS A 259 18.60 -8.94 -5.65
CA HIS A 259 18.14 -10.05 -6.48
C HIS A 259 16.89 -9.74 -7.31
N ASN A 260 16.41 -8.48 -7.30
CA ASN A 260 15.19 -8.03 -7.98
C ASN A 260 13.98 -8.92 -7.63
N LEU A 261 13.78 -9.17 -6.34
CA LEU A 261 12.69 -9.99 -5.82
C LEU A 261 11.61 -9.10 -5.19
N ASP A 262 10.35 -9.53 -5.26
CA ASP A 262 9.29 -8.94 -4.49
C ASP A 262 9.25 -9.51 -3.06
N LEU A 263 8.61 -8.77 -2.14
CA LEU A 263 8.37 -9.24 -0.79
C LEU A 263 7.11 -10.11 -0.76
N HIS A 264 7.21 -11.28 -0.14
CA HIS A 264 6.05 -12.15 0.03
C HIS A 264 5.08 -11.52 1.04
N PRO A 265 3.73 -11.55 0.83
CA PRO A 265 2.73 -11.00 1.75
C PRO A 265 2.88 -11.49 3.19
N HIS A 266 3.21 -12.75 3.38
CA HIS A 266 3.51 -13.32 4.71
C HIS A 266 4.67 -12.61 5.41
N ALA A 267 5.79 -12.34 4.69
CA ALA A 267 6.90 -11.59 5.25
C ALA A 267 6.49 -10.15 5.62
N LEU A 268 5.71 -9.47 4.77
CA LEU A 268 5.21 -8.12 5.03
C LEU A 268 4.31 -8.07 6.27
N ARG A 269 3.42 -9.06 6.46
CA ARG A 269 2.60 -9.21 7.67
C ARG A 269 3.46 -9.37 8.91
N LEU A 270 4.47 -10.24 8.87
CA LEU A 270 5.38 -10.45 9.99
C LEU A 270 6.22 -9.20 10.29
N ILE A 271 6.66 -8.47 9.26
CA ILE A 271 7.36 -7.19 9.43
C ILE A 271 6.48 -6.20 10.21
N SER A 272 5.22 -5.99 9.79
CA SER A 272 4.32 -5.04 10.45
C SER A 272 4.09 -5.39 11.93
N HIS A 273 3.97 -6.67 12.28
CA HIS A 273 3.83 -7.11 13.66
C HIS A 273 5.11 -6.96 14.52
N ASN A 274 6.27 -6.89 13.88
CA ASN A 274 7.58 -6.83 14.55
C ASN A 274 8.26 -5.45 14.45
N LEU A 275 7.58 -4.40 13.99
CA LEU A 275 8.12 -3.04 13.91
C LEU A 275 8.60 -2.48 15.26
N HIS A 276 8.04 -2.97 16.37
CA HIS A 276 8.46 -2.58 17.73
C HIS A 276 9.91 -3.00 18.07
N LEU A 277 10.48 -3.97 17.34
CA LEU A 277 11.89 -4.39 17.49
C LEU A 277 12.87 -3.34 16.95
N ILE A 278 12.40 -2.39 16.11
CA ILE A 278 13.21 -1.27 15.62
C ILE A 278 13.23 -0.18 16.72
N ASN A 279 13.89 -0.49 17.82
CA ASN A 279 14.08 0.38 18.97
C ASN A 279 15.34 1.24 18.83
N LYS A 280 15.71 1.99 19.87
CA LYS A 280 16.90 2.87 19.86
C LYS A 280 18.18 2.10 19.55
N ALA A 281 18.40 0.97 20.24
CA ALA A 281 19.62 0.15 20.06
C ALA A 281 19.72 -0.38 18.62
N PHE A 282 18.60 -0.80 18.02
CA PHE A 282 18.56 -1.21 16.62
C PHE A 282 18.94 -0.05 15.68
N ARG A 283 18.41 1.16 15.91
CA ARG A 283 18.70 2.34 15.07
C ARG A 283 20.15 2.80 15.17
N GLU A 284 20.79 2.61 16.32
CA GLU A 284 22.19 2.97 16.58
C GLU A 284 23.18 1.86 16.16
N ASN A 285 22.67 0.69 15.78
CA ASN A 285 23.52 -0.43 15.37
C ASN A 285 24.27 -0.12 14.05
N PRO A 286 25.61 -0.23 14.01
CA PRO A 286 26.40 0.07 12.81
C PRO A 286 26.01 -0.81 11.60
N GLU A 287 25.68 -2.09 11.82
CA GLU A 287 25.25 -2.99 10.74
C GLU A 287 23.92 -2.51 10.14
N ALA A 288 22.95 -2.11 10.97
CA ALA A 288 21.67 -1.58 10.48
C ALA A 288 21.86 -0.33 9.61
N ASN A 289 22.71 0.59 10.07
CA ASN A 289 23.02 1.81 9.32
C ASN A 289 23.77 1.50 8.02
N ALA A 290 24.69 0.55 8.01
CA ALA A 290 25.38 0.11 6.80
C ALA A 290 24.43 -0.55 5.78
N ILE A 291 23.47 -1.38 6.24
CA ILE A 291 22.43 -1.97 5.39
C ILE A 291 21.56 -0.88 4.78
N PHE A 292 21.07 0.07 5.59
CA PHE A 292 20.25 1.18 5.11
C PHE A 292 20.98 2.02 4.07
N LEU A 293 22.23 2.39 4.35
CA LEU A 293 23.05 3.16 3.43
C LEU A 293 23.31 2.41 2.12
N ARG A 294 23.50 1.09 2.17
CA ARG A 294 23.62 0.25 0.98
C ARG A 294 22.35 0.27 0.14
N ILE A 295 21.17 0.23 0.77
CA ILE A 295 19.88 0.34 0.06
C ILE A 295 19.76 1.71 -0.58
N LEU A 296 20.01 2.79 0.16
CA LEU A 296 19.89 4.18 -0.28
C LEU A 296 20.80 4.48 -1.47
N THR A 297 22.02 3.99 -1.43
CA THR A 297 23.06 4.24 -2.46
C THR A 297 23.22 3.10 -3.45
N SER A 298 22.29 2.16 -3.53
CA SER A 298 22.36 1.04 -4.47
C SER A 298 22.27 1.54 -5.92
N LYS A 299 22.99 0.86 -6.81
CA LYS A 299 22.83 1.01 -8.28
C LYS A 299 21.64 0.23 -8.84
N LYS A 300 20.98 -0.57 -7.98
CA LYS A 300 19.84 -1.42 -8.32
C LYS A 300 18.57 -0.84 -7.71
N ASP A 301 17.92 0.05 -8.47
CA ASP A 301 16.61 0.65 -8.16
C ASP A 301 16.39 1.00 -6.67
N PRO A 302 17.07 2.02 -6.13
CA PRO A 302 16.86 2.45 -4.75
C PRO A 302 15.46 2.99 -4.50
N GLU A 303 14.79 3.53 -5.52
CA GLU A 303 13.42 4.05 -5.43
C GLU A 303 12.43 2.97 -4.99
N THR A 304 12.41 1.83 -5.67
CA THR A 304 11.52 0.72 -5.32
C THR A 304 11.82 0.15 -3.94
N ALA A 305 13.10 0.01 -3.57
CA ALA A 305 13.49 -0.50 -2.26
C ALA A 305 13.07 0.44 -1.12
N LEU A 306 13.31 1.76 -1.26
CA LEU A 306 12.92 2.76 -0.27
C LEU A 306 11.38 2.89 -0.17
N ARG A 307 10.65 2.81 -1.29
CA ARG A 307 9.19 2.81 -1.28
C ARG A 307 8.65 1.58 -0.54
N ARG A 308 9.20 0.40 -0.75
CA ARG A 308 8.84 -0.82 -0.01
C ARG A 308 9.11 -0.70 1.50
N LEU A 309 10.26 -0.12 1.89
CA LEU A 309 10.58 0.19 3.29
C LEU A 309 9.54 1.14 3.90
N ASN A 310 9.15 2.19 3.16
CA ASN A 310 8.16 3.17 3.59
C ASN A 310 6.76 2.55 3.74
N GLU A 311 6.33 1.80 2.73
CA GLU A 311 5.04 1.10 2.76
C GLU A 311 4.96 0.05 3.88
N ALA A 312 6.06 -0.63 4.20
CA ALA A 312 6.13 -1.59 5.30
C ALA A 312 6.25 -0.94 6.70
N GLY A 313 6.37 0.39 6.78
CA GLY A 313 6.52 1.14 8.03
C GLY A 313 7.92 1.05 8.65
N VAL A 314 8.84 0.32 8.03
CA VAL A 314 10.22 0.13 8.52
C VAL A 314 11.00 1.44 8.43
N PHE A 315 10.83 2.19 7.34
CA PHE A 315 11.59 3.43 7.10
C PHE A 315 11.38 4.45 8.22
N GLY A 316 10.13 4.82 8.50
CA GLY A 316 9.81 5.79 9.55
C GLY A 316 10.12 5.30 10.97
N LYS A 317 10.19 3.98 11.20
CA LYS A 317 10.66 3.42 12.49
C LYS A 317 12.16 3.47 12.61
N PHE A 318 12.90 3.24 11.52
CA PHE A 318 14.36 3.26 11.50
C PHE A 318 14.93 4.69 11.53
N ILE A 319 14.33 5.61 10.76
CA ILE A 319 14.63 7.06 10.78
C ILE A 319 13.37 7.79 11.27
N PRO A 320 13.22 8.05 12.59
CA PRO A 320 12.01 8.68 13.14
C PRO A 320 11.71 10.05 12.53
N ASP A 321 12.75 10.81 12.16
CA ASP A 321 12.60 12.11 11.50
C ASP A 321 11.95 11.98 10.12
N PHE A 322 12.30 10.96 9.36
CA PHE A 322 11.58 10.61 8.13
C PHE A 322 10.14 10.18 8.42
N GLY A 323 9.91 9.48 9.53
CA GLY A 323 8.58 9.10 9.98
C GLY A 323 7.62 10.30 10.19
N GLN A 324 8.16 11.48 10.53
CA GLN A 324 7.36 12.69 10.69
C GLN A 324 6.82 13.24 9.36
N ILE A 325 7.60 13.09 8.28
CA ILE A 325 7.22 13.55 6.93
C ILE A 325 6.43 12.52 6.13
N VAL A 326 6.24 11.30 6.65
CA VAL A 326 5.41 10.28 6.01
C VAL A 326 3.98 10.79 5.86
N ALA A 327 3.44 10.69 4.65
CA ALA A 327 2.12 11.19 4.30
C ALA A 327 1.94 12.71 4.52
N GLN A 328 3.03 13.45 4.76
CA GLN A 328 2.99 14.90 4.91
C GLN A 328 2.78 15.54 3.53
N MET A 329 1.75 16.36 3.43
CA MET A 329 1.49 17.19 2.26
C MET A 329 1.97 18.61 2.55
N GLU A 330 2.50 19.27 1.55
CA GLU A 330 2.63 20.72 1.48
C GLU A 330 1.54 21.22 0.54
N PHE A 331 0.63 22.07 1.04
CA PHE A 331 -0.50 22.57 0.26
C PHE A 331 -0.02 23.63 -0.72
N SER A 332 0.51 23.17 -1.85
CA SER A 332 1.04 24.00 -2.93
C SER A 332 0.81 23.31 -4.27
N MET A 333 0.38 24.07 -5.29
CA MET A 333 0.18 23.56 -6.64
C MET A 333 1.49 23.19 -7.36
N TYR A 334 2.65 23.49 -6.78
CA TYR A 334 3.96 23.12 -7.34
C TYR A 334 4.37 21.69 -7.00
N HIS A 335 3.72 21.05 -6.03
CA HIS A 335 4.02 19.69 -5.62
C HIS A 335 2.95 18.73 -6.13
N SER A 336 3.40 17.56 -6.58
CA SER A 336 2.50 16.49 -7.05
C SER A 336 2.42 15.32 -6.07
N TYR A 337 3.30 15.26 -5.08
CA TYR A 337 3.47 14.14 -4.16
C TYR A 337 3.66 14.62 -2.72
N THR A 338 3.39 13.72 -1.75
CA THR A 338 3.78 13.93 -0.35
C THR A 338 5.30 14.03 -0.20
N VAL A 339 5.77 14.65 0.88
CA VAL A 339 7.21 14.94 1.12
C VAL A 339 8.05 13.66 1.12
N ASP A 340 7.56 12.58 1.73
CA ASP A 340 8.22 11.28 1.73
C ASP A 340 8.32 10.66 0.33
N GLU A 341 7.23 10.67 -0.44
CA GLU A 341 7.23 10.15 -1.81
C GLU A 341 8.08 11.02 -2.75
N HIS A 342 8.06 12.36 -2.56
CA HIS A 342 8.93 13.29 -3.28
C HIS A 342 10.40 12.93 -3.07
N THR A 343 10.82 12.75 -1.81
CA THR A 343 12.20 12.36 -1.45
C THR A 343 12.59 11.01 -2.08
N ILE A 344 11.72 10.00 -2.01
CA ILE A 344 11.98 8.68 -2.60
C ILE A 344 12.14 8.77 -4.12
N ARG A 345 11.27 9.54 -4.80
CA ARG A 345 11.34 9.77 -6.24
C ARG A 345 12.58 10.54 -6.67
N ALA A 346 12.97 11.57 -5.90
CA ALA A 346 14.18 12.33 -6.14
C ALA A 346 15.42 11.42 -6.12
N ILE A 347 15.51 10.49 -5.16
CA ILE A 347 16.58 9.49 -5.11
C ILE A 347 16.54 8.57 -6.33
N GLY A 348 15.36 8.16 -6.77
CA GLY A 348 15.19 7.36 -7.98
C GLY A 348 15.64 8.10 -9.24
N ILE A 349 15.29 9.39 -9.37
CA ILE A 349 15.74 10.25 -10.49
C ILE A 349 17.26 10.37 -10.48
N LEU A 350 17.85 10.65 -9.31
CA LEU A 350 19.32 10.73 -9.16
C LEU A 350 20.00 9.41 -9.61
N SER A 351 19.45 8.26 -9.21
CA SER A 351 19.97 6.95 -9.63
C SER A 351 19.87 6.74 -11.14
N ARG A 352 18.79 7.18 -11.78
CA ARG A 352 18.63 7.10 -13.25
C ARG A 352 19.55 8.08 -13.99
N ILE A 353 19.83 9.26 -13.44
CA ILE A 353 20.83 10.20 -13.97
C ILE A 353 22.23 9.57 -13.88
N GLU A 354 22.57 9.00 -12.73
CA GLU A 354 23.85 8.32 -12.52
C GLU A 354 24.07 7.16 -13.50
N SER A 355 23.03 6.39 -13.78
CA SER A 355 23.10 5.27 -14.74
C SER A 355 23.08 5.71 -16.22
N GLY A 356 22.91 7.00 -16.48
CA GLY A 356 22.88 7.58 -17.83
C GLY A 356 21.52 7.49 -18.55
N ASN A 357 20.48 7.00 -17.89
CA ASN A 357 19.14 6.85 -18.49
C ASN A 357 18.48 8.20 -18.86
N HIS A 358 18.97 9.31 -18.30
CA HIS A 358 18.54 10.67 -18.61
C HIS A 358 19.57 11.48 -19.40
N SER A 359 20.55 10.83 -20.04
CA SER A 359 21.62 11.54 -20.77
C SER A 359 21.13 12.38 -21.95
N GLN A 360 20.00 12.01 -22.57
CA GLN A 360 19.38 12.78 -23.66
C GLN A 360 18.57 13.97 -23.13
N ASP A 361 17.77 13.75 -22.07
CA ASP A 361 16.88 14.80 -21.53
C ASP A 361 17.61 15.78 -20.61
N MET A 362 18.66 15.32 -19.92
CA MET A 362 19.43 16.09 -18.92
C MET A 362 20.94 15.95 -19.11
N PRO A 363 21.51 16.35 -20.25
CA PRO A 363 22.91 16.09 -20.58
C PRO A 363 23.87 16.78 -19.61
N ASN A 364 23.60 18.03 -19.22
CA ASN A 364 24.45 18.78 -18.30
C ASN A 364 24.48 18.17 -16.89
N VAL A 365 23.34 17.74 -16.36
CA VAL A 365 23.24 17.10 -15.04
C VAL A 365 23.93 15.74 -15.06
N THR A 366 23.76 14.97 -16.13
CA THR A 366 24.45 13.67 -16.32
C THR A 366 25.97 13.85 -16.42
N LYS A 367 26.45 14.93 -17.01
CA LYS A 367 27.88 15.28 -17.04
C LYS A 367 28.37 15.63 -15.65
N ALA A 368 27.68 16.57 -14.95
CA ALA A 368 28.03 16.97 -13.58
C ALA A 368 28.06 15.79 -12.59
N MET A 369 27.18 14.79 -12.79
CA MET A 369 27.16 13.60 -11.94
C MET A 369 28.47 12.80 -12.00
N LYS A 370 29.20 12.83 -13.12
CA LYS A 370 30.51 12.17 -13.26
C LYS A 370 31.63 12.88 -12.49
N GLU A 371 31.43 14.16 -12.14
CA GLU A 371 32.39 15.01 -11.43
C GLU A 371 32.14 15.03 -9.90
N VAL A 372 31.10 14.31 -9.43
CA VAL A 372 30.74 14.24 -8.00
C VAL A 372 31.82 13.50 -7.21
N HIS A 373 32.47 14.19 -6.28
CA HIS A 373 33.55 13.63 -5.46
C HIS A 373 33.06 12.58 -4.45
N SER A 374 31.88 12.79 -3.85
CA SER A 374 31.30 11.86 -2.88
C SER A 374 29.87 11.50 -3.24
N ARG A 375 29.73 10.37 -3.91
CA ARG A 375 28.42 9.78 -4.23
C ARG A 375 27.55 9.57 -2.99
N ARG A 376 28.14 9.07 -1.90
CA ARG A 376 27.47 8.85 -0.63
C ARG A 376 26.89 10.14 -0.07
N ALA A 377 27.72 11.20 0.01
CA ALA A 377 27.28 12.49 0.51
C ALA A 377 26.11 13.06 -0.31
N LEU A 378 26.15 12.95 -1.64
CA LEU A 378 25.07 13.42 -2.51
C LEU A 378 23.75 12.69 -2.25
N TYR A 379 23.74 11.35 -2.14
CA TYR A 379 22.53 10.59 -1.86
C TYR A 379 21.98 10.88 -0.46
N VAL A 380 22.85 11.00 0.54
CA VAL A 380 22.42 11.35 1.91
C VAL A 380 21.92 12.79 1.97
N ALA A 381 22.57 13.76 1.31
CA ALA A 381 22.10 15.14 1.25
C ALA A 381 20.71 15.22 0.60
N LEU A 382 20.52 14.52 -0.53
CA LEU A 382 19.22 14.45 -1.20
C LEU A 382 18.15 13.76 -0.32
N PHE A 383 18.52 12.75 0.44
CA PHE A 383 17.61 12.10 1.39
C PHE A 383 17.19 13.07 2.52
N LEU A 384 18.09 13.93 2.98
CA LEU A 384 17.85 14.81 4.13
C LEU A 384 17.28 16.19 3.77
N HIS A 385 17.26 16.58 2.49
CA HIS A 385 16.97 17.96 2.06
C HIS A 385 15.61 18.49 2.57
N ASP A 386 14.60 17.64 2.65
CA ASP A 386 13.24 17.99 3.07
C ASP A 386 12.81 17.34 4.40
N ILE A 387 13.73 16.71 5.14
CA ILE A 387 13.42 15.89 6.32
C ILE A 387 12.78 16.68 7.49
N ALA A 388 12.94 18.00 7.50
CA ALA A 388 12.40 18.88 8.53
C ALA A 388 11.07 19.56 8.12
N LYS A 389 10.52 19.30 6.94
CA LYS A 389 9.26 19.89 6.50
C LYS A 389 8.10 19.53 7.43
N GLY A 390 7.14 20.44 7.58
CA GLY A 390 5.94 20.25 8.41
C GLY A 390 6.16 20.34 9.92
N ARG A 391 7.35 20.80 10.39
CA ARG A 391 7.64 20.94 11.85
C ARG A 391 7.41 22.35 12.38
N GLY A 392 7.05 23.31 11.51
CA GLY A 392 6.98 24.74 11.85
C GLY A 392 8.38 25.38 11.99
N GLY A 393 8.46 26.70 11.79
CA GLY A 393 9.72 27.43 11.82
C GLY A 393 10.55 27.28 10.52
N ASP A 394 11.83 27.65 10.60
CA ASP A 394 12.76 27.54 9.47
C ASP A 394 13.19 26.09 9.27
N HIS A 395 12.52 25.41 8.34
CA HIS A 395 12.81 24.01 8.01
C HIS A 395 14.22 23.78 7.47
N SER A 396 14.88 24.81 6.90
CA SER A 396 16.26 24.69 6.41
C SER A 396 17.25 24.59 7.56
N ARG A 397 17.08 25.41 8.62
CA ARG A 397 17.89 25.34 9.84
C ARG A 397 17.67 24.02 10.57
N LEU A 398 16.41 23.66 10.81
CA LEU A 398 16.09 22.38 11.44
C LEU A 398 16.62 21.20 10.64
N GLY A 399 16.57 21.27 9.30
CA GLY A 399 17.14 20.26 8.41
C GLY A 399 18.65 20.13 8.55
N ALA A 400 19.38 21.24 8.68
CA ALA A 400 20.81 21.25 8.91
C ALA A 400 21.16 20.59 10.27
N ASP A 401 20.44 20.93 11.35
CA ASP A 401 20.65 20.33 12.67
C ASP A 401 20.40 18.81 12.66
N LEU A 402 19.33 18.38 11.96
CA LEU A 402 19.04 16.94 11.78
C LEU A 402 20.11 16.25 10.94
N ALA A 403 20.64 16.91 9.91
CA ALA A 403 21.70 16.36 9.07
C ALA A 403 23.00 16.17 9.88
N LEU A 404 23.35 17.12 10.74
CA LEU A 404 24.50 16.98 11.66
C LEU A 404 24.34 15.81 12.64
N ASN A 405 23.12 15.54 13.12
CA ASN A 405 22.84 14.43 14.02
C ASN A 405 22.78 13.06 13.30
N LEU A 406 22.23 13.02 12.08
CA LEU A 406 22.05 11.78 11.32
C LEU A 406 23.27 11.43 10.47
N GLY A 407 24.05 12.43 10.04
CA GLY A 407 25.21 12.25 9.18
C GLY A 407 26.21 11.21 9.66
N PRO A 408 26.68 11.30 10.93
CA PRO A 408 27.61 10.30 11.49
C PRO A 408 27.04 8.88 11.47
N ARG A 409 25.73 8.70 11.77
CA ARG A 409 25.04 7.41 11.67
C ARG A 409 25.05 6.88 10.23
N LEU A 410 24.95 7.76 9.27
CA LEU A 410 24.90 7.43 7.83
C LEU A 410 26.29 7.44 7.20
N GLY A 411 27.36 7.43 8.02
CA GLY A 411 28.75 7.32 7.56
C GLY A 411 29.29 8.58 6.89
N LEU A 412 28.76 9.75 7.22
CA LEU A 412 29.32 11.06 6.90
C LEU A 412 30.02 11.60 8.16
N ASN A 413 31.31 11.85 8.06
CA ASN A 413 32.15 12.47 9.12
C ASN A 413 32.35 13.94 8.81
#